data_6951ce7ceefbcd91b1e14b02c156f74d
#
_entry.id   6951ce7ceefbcd91b1e14b02c156f74d
#
_cell.length_a   1.000
_cell.length_b   1.000
_cell.length_c   1.000
_cell.angle_alpha   90.00
_cell.angle_beta   90.00
_cell.angle_gamma   90.00
#
_symmetry.space_group_name_H-M   'P 1'
#
loop_
_entity.id
_entity.type
_entity.pdbx_description
1 polymer ?
#
loop_
_entity_poly.entity_id
_entity_poly.type
_entity_poly.pdbx_seq_one_letter_code
_entity_poly.pdbx_strand_id
1 'polypeptide(L)'
;MFHRFSKSILFAPLLSLLLGGIFLVSCGDDDDNEDVQSYSSKQKDGQNKDYTVNGVTFKMIYVKSGTFIMGATSEQTGAYSDELPAHSVTLGNYYIGETEVTQELWTAVMGSNPSRFSGNMQCPVEMVSWNDCQTFISKLNELTRATFRLPTEAQWEFAARGGNNSQGYIYSGSNTIDDVAWYASNSSSTTHPVKMKAPNELGIYDMSGNVWEWCSDWWGGYTSSAQTDPTGPNTGSRRVFRGGSWYSIATHSRITIRDNCAPSISGKNAGLRLAQ
;
A
#
# COMPACT_ATOMS: atom_id res chain seq x y z
N MET A 1 11.82 28.36 65.43
CA MET A 1 11.91 29.83 65.32
C MET A 1 10.98 30.19 64.18
N PHE A 2 9.72 30.50 64.50
CA PHE A 2 8.97 31.75 64.28
C PHE A 2 9.32 32.46 62.96
N HIS A 3 8.39 32.75 61.99
CA HIS A 3 7.17 33.55 62.12
C HIS A 3 6.23 33.31 60.95
N ARG A 4 4.95 33.28 61.26
CA ARG A 4 3.73 33.53 60.49
C ARG A 4 3.66 35.00 60.00
N PHE A 5 2.89 35.28 58.91
CA PHE A 5 1.84 36.31 58.80
C PHE A 5 1.13 36.10 57.45
N SER A 6 -0.02 35.86 57.34
CA SER A 6 -1.45 36.21 57.40
C SER A 6 -1.79 37.64 57.00
N LYS A 7 -2.76 37.74 56.08
CA LYS A 7 -3.88 38.73 55.91
C LYS A 7 -4.09 39.01 54.42
N SER A 8 -5.27 39.25 53.87
CA SER A 8 -6.69 39.21 54.20
C SER A 8 -7.44 39.63 52.95
N ILE A 9 -8.48 38.95 52.64
CA ILE A 9 -9.83 39.27 52.20
C ILE A 9 -10.10 40.71 51.74
N LEU A 10 -10.73 40.84 50.55
CA LEU A 10 -11.77 41.84 50.32
C LEU A 10 -12.81 41.32 49.33
N PHE A 11 -14.03 41.32 49.82
CA PHE A 11 -15.33 41.08 49.17
C PHE A 11 -15.89 42.35 48.57
N ALA A 12 -16.66 42.29 47.50
CA ALA A 12 -17.89 43.04 47.28
C ALA A 12 -18.53 42.79 45.92
N PRO A 13 -19.81 43.06 45.70
CA PRO A 13 -20.79 42.08 45.33
C PRO A 13 -21.63 42.43 44.06
N LEU A 14 -22.38 41.41 43.65
CA LEU A 14 -23.75 41.48 43.09
C LEU A 14 -24.13 42.47 41.99
N LEU A 15 -24.59 41.96 40.86
CA LEU A 15 -25.87 42.36 40.29
C LEU A 15 -26.47 41.26 39.46
N SER A 16 -27.61 40.80 39.90
CA SER A 16 -28.57 39.85 39.28
C SER A 16 -29.36 40.53 38.17
N LEU A 17 -29.55 39.86 37.02
CA LEU A 17 -30.73 40.07 36.19
C LEU A 17 -31.30 38.69 35.75
N LEU A 18 -32.45 38.42 36.30
CA LEU A 18 -33.37 37.37 35.85
C LEU A 18 -34.03 37.80 34.53
N LEU A 19 -34.01 36.94 33.54
CA LEU A 19 -35.07 36.90 32.52
C LEU A 19 -35.37 35.44 32.20
N GLY A 20 -36.60 35.08 32.48
CA GLY A 20 -37.15 33.75 32.32
C GLY A 20 -37.40 33.39 30.87
N GLY A 21 -37.28 32.13 30.56
CA GLY A 21 -37.58 31.53 29.25
C GLY A 21 -37.82 30.05 29.40
N ILE A 22 -39.06 29.72 29.58
CA ILE A 22 -39.83 28.54 29.27
C ILE A 22 -39.05 27.24 28.95
N PHE A 23 -39.16 26.28 29.87
CA PHE A 23 -38.85 24.86 29.64
C PHE A 23 -39.95 24.26 28.74
N LEU A 24 -39.57 23.82 27.54
CA LEU A 24 -40.31 22.77 26.84
C LEU A 24 -39.51 21.49 27.00
N VAL A 25 -39.99 20.59 27.80
CA VAL A 25 -39.60 19.19 27.86
C VAL A 25 -40.17 18.54 26.61
N SER A 26 -39.31 18.11 25.70
CA SER A 26 -39.62 17.14 24.64
C SER A 26 -38.93 15.86 24.99
N CYS A 27 -39.69 14.85 25.36
CA CYS A 27 -39.27 13.45 25.29
C CYS A 27 -39.17 13.06 23.82
N GLY A 28 -38.08 12.39 23.45
CA GLY A 28 -37.92 11.84 22.10
C GLY A 28 -36.58 11.20 21.96
N ASP A 29 -36.59 9.89 22.05
CA ASP A 29 -35.81 8.85 21.41
C ASP A 29 -34.30 8.91 21.52
N ASP A 30 -33.78 7.98 22.29
CA ASP A 30 -32.40 7.50 22.31
C ASP A 30 -32.09 6.84 20.95
N ASP A 31 -31.56 7.62 20.03
CA ASP A 31 -30.81 7.08 18.89
C ASP A 31 -29.31 7.14 19.25
N ASP A 32 -28.79 5.99 19.66
CA ASP A 32 -27.36 5.73 19.74
C ASP A 32 -26.72 5.85 18.33
N ASN A 33 -26.46 7.09 17.93
CA ASN A 33 -25.62 7.39 16.78
C ASN A 33 -24.18 7.39 17.28
N GLU A 34 -23.53 6.22 17.25
CA GLU A 34 -22.08 6.14 17.30
C GLU A 34 -21.52 7.06 16.21
N ASP A 35 -20.88 8.15 16.64
CA ASP A 35 -20.12 9.05 15.78
C ASP A 35 -18.98 8.26 15.09
N VAL A 36 -19.29 7.67 13.93
CA VAL A 36 -18.29 7.22 12.98
C VAL A 36 -17.61 8.48 12.42
N GLN A 37 -16.52 8.90 13.07
CA GLN A 37 -15.68 9.97 12.57
C GLN A 37 -15.17 9.61 11.18
N SER A 38 -15.85 10.11 10.16
CA SER A 38 -15.40 10.04 8.78
C SER A 38 -14.21 10.99 8.60
N TYR A 39 -13.00 10.46 8.68
CA TYR A 39 -11.81 11.18 8.27
C TYR A 39 -11.74 11.24 6.74
N SER A 40 -12.48 12.14 6.14
CA SER A 40 -12.20 12.64 4.80
C SER A 40 -11.15 13.74 4.92
N SER A 41 -9.87 13.40 4.83
CA SER A 41 -8.84 14.39 4.62
C SER A 41 -9.07 15.04 3.26
N LYS A 42 -9.30 16.35 3.22
CA LYS A 42 -9.23 17.18 1.99
C LYS A 42 -7.76 17.28 1.55
N GLN A 43 -7.15 16.15 1.21
CA GLN A 43 -5.80 16.14 0.65
C GLN A 43 -5.87 16.61 -0.80
N LYS A 44 -5.00 17.56 -1.17
CA LYS A 44 -4.90 18.07 -2.56
C LYS A 44 -4.51 16.93 -3.48
N ASP A 45 -5.15 16.86 -4.65
CA ASP A 45 -4.71 15.95 -5.72
C ASP A 45 -3.23 16.24 -6.07
N GLY A 46 -2.47 15.16 -6.31
CA GLY A 46 -1.05 15.27 -6.62
C GLY A 46 -0.11 15.25 -5.40
N GLN A 47 -0.63 14.99 -4.19
CA GLN A 47 0.18 14.77 -2.98
C GLN A 47 -0.06 13.36 -2.43
N ASN A 48 0.92 12.80 -1.71
CA ASN A 48 0.76 11.54 -0.99
C ASN A 48 -0.42 11.62 -0.01
N LYS A 49 -1.08 10.48 0.21
CA LYS A 49 -2.24 10.39 1.09
C LYS A 49 -1.99 9.40 2.22
N ASP A 50 -2.38 9.77 3.44
CA ASP A 50 -2.44 8.86 4.57
C ASP A 50 -3.90 8.46 4.83
N TYR A 51 -4.10 7.17 5.10
CA TYR A 51 -5.38 6.58 5.45
C TYR A 51 -5.26 5.87 6.77
N THR A 52 -6.30 5.96 7.59
CA THR A 52 -6.36 5.26 8.88
C THR A 52 -7.60 4.37 8.92
N VAL A 53 -7.45 3.12 9.30
CA VAL A 53 -8.52 2.17 9.51
C VAL A 53 -8.29 1.40 10.81
N ASN A 54 -9.26 1.41 11.71
CA ASN A 54 -9.18 0.73 13.02
C ASN A 54 -7.86 1.01 13.78
N GLY A 55 -7.39 2.28 13.73
CA GLY A 55 -6.17 2.73 14.41
C GLY A 55 -4.87 2.47 13.66
N VAL A 56 -4.89 1.79 12.52
CA VAL A 56 -3.71 1.51 11.68
C VAL A 56 -3.64 2.51 10.54
N THR A 57 -2.50 3.21 10.43
CA THR A 57 -2.27 4.20 9.36
C THR A 57 -1.34 3.63 8.30
N PHE A 58 -1.70 3.83 7.04
CA PHE A 58 -0.89 3.47 5.88
C PHE A 58 -0.86 4.62 4.87
N LYS A 59 0.20 4.67 4.05
CA LYS A 59 0.44 5.74 3.11
C LYS A 59 0.30 5.28 1.66
N MET A 60 -0.32 6.12 0.84
CA MET A 60 -0.41 5.98 -0.61
C MET A 60 0.46 7.07 -1.26
N ILE A 61 1.40 6.65 -2.08
CA ILE A 61 2.32 7.53 -2.83
C ILE A 61 1.66 7.95 -4.13
N TYR A 62 1.67 9.25 -4.40
CA TYR A 62 1.20 9.80 -5.68
C TYR A 62 2.22 9.51 -6.78
N VAL A 63 1.77 8.85 -7.84
CA VAL A 63 2.56 8.60 -9.04
C VAL A 63 2.00 9.47 -10.16
N LYS A 64 2.79 10.45 -10.60
CA LYS A 64 2.42 11.34 -11.69
C LYS A 64 2.42 10.58 -13.01
N SER A 65 1.43 10.87 -13.86
CA SER A 65 1.32 10.35 -15.23
C SER A 65 2.64 10.44 -16.00
N GLY A 66 2.91 9.45 -16.82
CA GLY A 66 4.13 9.40 -17.63
C GLY A 66 4.09 8.31 -18.69
N THR A 67 5.10 8.33 -19.53
CA THR A 67 5.34 7.28 -20.54
C THR A 67 6.68 6.62 -20.24
N PHE A 68 6.71 5.29 -20.27
CA PHE A 68 7.93 4.50 -20.03
C PHE A 68 8.00 3.31 -20.97
N ILE A 69 9.13 2.64 -20.98
CA ILE A 69 9.30 1.37 -21.70
C ILE A 69 9.07 0.24 -20.69
N MET A 70 7.99 -0.49 -20.84
CA MET A 70 7.62 -1.66 -20.04
C MET A 70 8.30 -2.91 -20.61
N GLY A 71 8.78 -3.78 -19.73
CA GLY A 71 9.53 -4.98 -20.10
C GLY A 71 11.03 -4.78 -20.07
N ALA A 72 11.79 -5.82 -20.42
CA ALA A 72 13.25 -5.80 -20.30
C ALA A 72 13.89 -4.92 -21.37
N THR A 73 14.65 -3.94 -20.92
CA THR A 73 15.51 -3.05 -21.71
C THR A 73 16.98 -3.43 -21.48
N SER A 74 17.92 -2.70 -22.06
CA SER A 74 19.35 -3.08 -22.08
C SER A 74 20.00 -3.23 -20.70
N GLU A 75 19.49 -2.54 -19.68
CA GLU A 75 19.96 -2.67 -18.30
C GLU A 75 19.55 -3.98 -17.64
N GLN A 76 18.50 -4.65 -18.13
CA GLN A 76 17.96 -5.89 -17.61
C GLN A 76 18.63 -7.12 -18.26
N THR A 77 19.90 -7.31 -18.01
CA THR A 77 20.66 -8.46 -18.56
C THR A 77 20.08 -9.79 -18.08
N GLY A 78 20.02 -10.79 -18.97
CA GLY A 78 19.47 -12.10 -18.66
C GLY A 78 17.95 -12.14 -18.56
N ALA A 79 17.25 -11.27 -19.30
CA ALA A 79 15.79 -11.25 -19.38
C ALA A 79 15.22 -12.56 -19.93
N TYR A 80 14.10 -12.99 -19.37
CA TYR A 80 13.33 -14.11 -19.88
C TYR A 80 12.43 -13.68 -21.05
N SER A 81 11.96 -14.63 -21.83
CA SER A 81 11.14 -14.37 -23.02
C SER A 81 9.81 -13.70 -22.71
N ASP A 82 9.26 -13.87 -21.50
CA ASP A 82 8.02 -13.26 -21.06
C ASP A 82 8.17 -11.80 -20.60
N GLU A 83 9.41 -11.34 -20.40
CA GLU A 83 9.73 -9.92 -20.20
C GLU A 83 9.80 -9.14 -21.53
N LEU A 84 9.58 -9.81 -22.68
CA LEU A 84 9.74 -9.26 -24.03
C LEU A 84 8.43 -9.40 -24.84
N PRO A 85 8.25 -8.55 -25.87
CA PRO A 85 9.07 -7.40 -26.24
C PRO A 85 8.88 -6.21 -25.30
N ALA A 86 9.96 -5.44 -25.08
CA ALA A 86 9.80 -4.14 -24.45
C ALA A 86 8.98 -3.21 -25.34
N HIS A 87 8.06 -2.44 -24.73
CA HIS A 87 7.11 -1.62 -25.46
C HIS A 87 6.76 -0.35 -24.70
N SER A 88 6.27 0.67 -25.41
CA SER A 88 5.90 1.95 -24.81
C SER A 88 4.55 1.85 -24.11
N VAL A 89 4.49 2.31 -22.84
CA VAL A 89 3.25 2.40 -22.06
C VAL A 89 3.10 3.81 -21.50
N THR A 90 1.93 4.41 -21.70
CA THR A 90 1.52 5.68 -21.09
C THR A 90 0.52 5.41 -20.00
N LEU A 91 0.72 6.00 -18.82
CA LEU A 91 -0.16 5.86 -17.66
C LEU A 91 -0.68 7.24 -17.23
N GLY A 92 -1.96 7.28 -16.83
CA GLY A 92 -2.55 8.38 -16.07
C GLY A 92 -1.96 8.52 -14.67
N ASN A 93 -2.40 9.54 -13.91
CA ASN A 93 -2.06 9.66 -12.49
C ASN A 93 -2.72 8.55 -11.68
N TYR A 94 -2.05 8.05 -10.65
CA TYR A 94 -2.60 7.08 -9.71
C TYR A 94 -1.88 7.16 -8.35
N TYR A 95 -2.38 6.42 -7.39
CA TYR A 95 -1.71 6.22 -6.10
C TYR A 95 -1.34 4.75 -5.94
N ILE A 96 -0.21 4.50 -5.26
CA ILE A 96 0.25 3.15 -4.92
C ILE A 96 0.72 3.11 -3.47
N GLY A 97 0.57 1.99 -2.79
CA GLY A 97 1.02 1.83 -1.41
C GLY A 97 2.52 2.09 -1.25
N GLU A 98 2.90 2.85 -0.23
CA GLU A 98 4.31 3.08 0.13
C GLU A 98 5.04 1.76 0.36
N THR A 99 4.32 0.77 0.92
CA THR A 99 4.81 -0.57 1.23
C THR A 99 3.82 -1.62 0.73
N GLU A 100 4.19 -2.87 0.83
CA GLU A 100 3.27 -4.01 0.84
C GLU A 100 2.24 -3.83 1.97
N VAL A 101 1.06 -4.44 1.85
CA VAL A 101 0.08 -4.49 2.95
C VAL A 101 0.67 -5.29 4.10
N THR A 102 0.79 -4.66 5.28
CA THR A 102 1.30 -5.31 6.48
C THR A 102 0.29 -6.26 7.12
N GLN A 103 0.77 -7.20 7.92
CA GLN A 103 -0.09 -8.07 8.74
C GLN A 103 -0.97 -7.27 9.69
N GLU A 104 -0.47 -6.13 10.20
CA GLU A 104 -1.23 -5.21 11.06
C GLU A 104 -2.42 -4.62 10.30
N LEU A 105 -2.20 -4.05 9.12
CA LEU A 105 -3.27 -3.49 8.29
C LEU A 105 -4.26 -4.58 7.87
N TRP A 106 -3.77 -5.74 7.45
CA TRP A 106 -4.64 -6.86 7.11
C TRP A 106 -5.53 -7.29 8.29
N THR A 107 -4.93 -7.42 9.47
CA THR A 107 -5.67 -7.83 10.68
C THR A 107 -6.69 -6.79 11.10
N ALA A 108 -6.35 -5.50 10.99
CA ALA A 108 -7.27 -4.40 11.29
C ALA A 108 -8.53 -4.42 10.42
N VAL A 109 -8.42 -4.89 9.17
CA VAL A 109 -9.55 -4.97 8.22
C VAL A 109 -10.27 -6.31 8.30
N MET A 110 -9.51 -7.42 8.40
CA MET A 110 -10.07 -8.77 8.28
C MET A 110 -10.40 -9.43 9.62
N GLY A 111 -9.83 -8.92 10.73
CA GLY A 111 -10.02 -9.46 12.08
C GLY A 111 -9.13 -10.68 12.39
N SER A 112 -8.34 -11.17 11.45
CA SER A 112 -7.43 -12.32 11.64
C SER A 112 -6.21 -12.21 10.73
N ASN A 113 -5.09 -12.83 11.14
CA ASN A 113 -3.83 -12.86 10.39
C ASN A 113 -3.62 -14.25 9.77
N PRO A 114 -3.62 -14.41 8.43
CA PRO A 114 -3.41 -15.70 7.78
C PRO A 114 -1.93 -16.09 7.68
N SER A 115 -1.01 -15.16 7.95
CA SER A 115 0.41 -15.29 7.63
C SER A 115 1.09 -16.43 8.38
N ARG A 116 1.94 -17.15 7.68
CA ARG A 116 2.81 -18.18 8.26
C ARG A 116 3.90 -17.58 9.16
N PHE A 117 4.48 -16.45 8.73
CA PHE A 117 5.54 -15.73 9.48
C PHE A 117 4.92 -14.63 10.36
N SER A 118 4.10 -15.01 11.33
CA SER A 118 3.24 -14.10 12.10
C SER A 118 3.91 -13.45 13.32
N GLY A 119 5.24 -13.52 13.46
CA GLY A 119 5.95 -13.02 14.64
C GLY A 119 6.08 -11.50 14.74
N ASN A 120 5.86 -10.76 13.65
CA ASN A 120 5.96 -9.30 13.61
C ASN A 120 4.89 -8.72 12.68
N MET A 121 3.99 -7.93 13.23
CA MET A 121 2.85 -7.34 12.53
C MET A 121 3.25 -6.31 11.46
N GLN A 122 4.49 -5.80 11.48
CA GLN A 122 5.03 -4.92 10.44
C GLN A 122 5.59 -5.67 9.22
N CYS A 123 5.65 -7.01 9.27
CA CYS A 123 5.94 -7.80 8.08
C CYS A 123 4.77 -7.73 7.09
N PRO A 124 5.01 -7.93 5.77
CA PRO A 124 3.92 -8.05 4.82
C PRO A 124 3.02 -9.23 5.17
N VAL A 125 1.73 -9.10 4.89
CA VAL A 125 0.82 -10.23 4.92
C VAL A 125 1.19 -11.18 3.79
N GLU A 126 1.18 -12.49 4.09
CA GLU A 126 1.38 -13.56 3.11
C GLU A 126 0.37 -14.69 3.36
N MET A 127 0.42 -15.77 2.60
CA MET A 127 -0.62 -16.83 2.59
C MET A 127 -1.98 -16.32 2.12
N VAL A 128 -1.99 -15.30 1.26
CA VAL A 128 -3.19 -14.71 0.68
C VAL A 128 -3.26 -14.98 -0.83
N SER A 129 -4.39 -15.46 -1.29
CA SER A 129 -4.71 -15.62 -2.71
C SER A 129 -5.15 -14.29 -3.32
N TRP A 130 -5.21 -14.21 -4.65
CA TRP A 130 -5.78 -13.05 -5.33
C TRP A 130 -7.24 -12.80 -4.90
N ASN A 131 -8.02 -13.86 -4.72
CA ASN A 131 -9.40 -13.77 -4.25
C ASN A 131 -9.50 -13.22 -2.82
N ASP A 132 -8.58 -13.61 -1.93
CA ASP A 132 -8.51 -13.07 -0.56
C ASP A 132 -8.17 -11.58 -0.59
N CYS A 133 -7.25 -11.17 -1.49
CA CYS A 133 -6.92 -9.76 -1.70
C CYS A 133 -8.15 -8.95 -2.16
N GLN A 134 -9.00 -9.48 -3.03
CA GLN A 134 -10.24 -8.79 -3.44
C GLN A 134 -11.21 -8.64 -2.26
N THR A 135 -11.32 -9.67 -1.42
CA THR A 135 -12.17 -9.62 -0.21
C THR A 135 -11.65 -8.57 0.78
N PHE A 136 -10.34 -8.53 1.01
CA PHE A 136 -9.69 -7.51 1.84
C PHE A 136 -9.94 -6.09 1.29
N ILE A 137 -9.73 -5.88 0.00
CA ILE A 137 -9.93 -4.59 -0.67
C ILE A 137 -11.39 -4.14 -0.58
N SER A 138 -12.34 -5.03 -0.78
CA SER A 138 -13.77 -4.70 -0.63
C SER A 138 -14.09 -4.19 0.77
N LYS A 139 -13.64 -4.89 1.82
CA LYS A 139 -13.83 -4.46 3.20
C LYS A 139 -13.10 -3.17 3.53
N LEU A 140 -11.86 -3.00 3.03
CA LEU A 140 -11.10 -1.76 3.23
C LEU A 140 -11.83 -0.57 2.61
N ASN A 141 -12.40 -0.73 1.41
CA ASN A 141 -13.17 0.29 0.72
C ASN A 141 -14.44 0.67 1.50
N GLU A 142 -15.15 -0.31 2.08
CA GLU A 142 -16.31 -0.08 2.94
C GLU A 142 -15.93 0.75 4.18
N LEU A 143 -14.83 0.38 4.87
CA LEU A 143 -14.36 1.05 6.09
C LEU A 143 -13.85 2.46 5.83
N THR A 144 -13.16 2.68 4.71
CA THR A 144 -12.50 3.97 4.39
C THR A 144 -13.32 4.87 3.48
N ARG A 145 -14.37 4.33 2.82
CA ARG A 145 -15.12 4.96 1.73
C ARG A 145 -14.23 5.42 0.56
N ALA A 146 -13.10 4.76 0.39
CA ALA A 146 -12.16 4.98 -0.71
C ALA A 146 -12.33 3.91 -1.81
N THR A 147 -11.56 4.01 -2.89
CA THR A 147 -11.63 3.10 -4.05
C THR A 147 -10.28 2.42 -4.27
N PHE A 148 -9.80 1.69 -3.27
CA PHE A 148 -8.58 0.87 -3.41
C PHE A 148 -8.81 -0.31 -4.33
N ARG A 149 -7.75 -0.74 -4.97
CA ARG A 149 -7.67 -1.91 -5.86
C ARG A 149 -6.25 -2.47 -5.86
N LEU A 150 -6.01 -3.59 -6.53
CA LEU A 150 -4.66 -4.00 -6.90
C LEU A 150 -4.12 -3.07 -8.01
N PRO A 151 -2.82 -2.82 -8.09
CA PRO A 151 -2.22 -2.14 -9.23
C PRO A 151 -2.41 -2.97 -10.50
N THR A 152 -2.48 -2.31 -11.67
CA THR A 152 -2.21 -3.01 -12.92
C THR A 152 -0.73 -3.37 -12.98
N GLU A 153 -0.38 -4.37 -13.78
CA GLU A 153 1.01 -4.76 -13.97
C GLU A 153 1.88 -3.59 -14.44
N ALA A 154 1.35 -2.79 -15.36
CA ALA A 154 2.03 -1.60 -15.88
C ALA A 154 2.21 -0.51 -14.81
N GLN A 155 1.20 -0.26 -13.97
CA GLN A 155 1.32 0.66 -12.83
C GLN A 155 2.37 0.18 -11.83
N TRP A 156 2.37 -1.12 -11.54
CA TRP A 156 3.36 -1.72 -10.65
C TRP A 156 4.79 -1.50 -11.19
N GLU A 157 5.04 -1.82 -12.48
CA GLU A 157 6.38 -1.69 -13.08
C GLU A 157 6.82 -0.24 -13.18
N PHE A 158 5.93 0.69 -13.57
CA PHE A 158 6.25 2.12 -13.64
C PHE A 158 6.65 2.66 -12.26
N ALA A 159 5.91 2.30 -11.21
CA ALA A 159 6.24 2.68 -9.84
C ALA A 159 7.57 2.06 -9.37
N ALA A 160 7.81 0.78 -9.67
CA ALA A 160 9.06 0.09 -9.32
C ALA A 160 10.29 0.70 -10.00
N ARG A 161 10.13 1.22 -11.23
CA ARG A 161 11.17 1.94 -11.97
C ARG A 161 11.46 3.35 -11.42
N GLY A 162 10.70 3.85 -10.44
CA GLY A 162 10.81 5.22 -9.93
C GLY A 162 9.97 6.25 -10.70
N GLY A 163 9.01 5.81 -11.51
CA GLY A 163 8.15 6.68 -12.31
C GLY A 163 8.93 7.57 -13.27
N ASN A 164 8.58 8.87 -13.30
CA ASN A 164 9.29 9.87 -14.11
C ASN A 164 10.70 10.21 -13.60
N ASN A 165 11.08 9.72 -12.39
CA ASN A 165 12.40 9.95 -11.78
C ASN A 165 13.35 8.76 -11.99
N SER A 166 12.94 7.77 -12.80
CA SER A 166 13.69 6.54 -13.04
C SER A 166 15.17 6.79 -13.38
N GLN A 167 16.06 6.03 -12.75
CA GLN A 167 17.51 6.05 -12.99
C GLN A 167 17.97 4.85 -13.82
N GLY A 168 17.04 4.00 -14.29
CA GLY A 168 17.37 2.82 -15.08
C GLY A 168 18.02 1.69 -14.26
N TYR A 169 17.68 1.57 -12.99
CA TYR A 169 18.23 0.52 -12.12
C TYR A 169 17.67 -0.87 -12.44
N ILE A 170 18.45 -1.90 -12.10
CA ILE A 170 18.07 -3.31 -12.25
C ILE A 170 16.99 -3.68 -11.21
N TYR A 171 17.16 -3.24 -9.98
CA TYR A 171 16.24 -3.41 -8.86
C TYR A 171 15.60 -2.07 -8.51
N SER A 172 14.49 -2.08 -7.84
CA SER A 172 13.77 -0.85 -7.49
C SER A 172 14.58 0.00 -6.51
N GLY A 173 15.19 1.08 -7.02
CA GLY A 173 16.00 2.05 -6.26
C GLY A 173 17.51 1.79 -6.27
N SER A 174 18.05 0.67 -6.80
CA SER A 174 19.48 0.42 -6.84
C SER A 174 19.90 -0.63 -7.88
N ASN A 175 21.17 -0.61 -8.28
CA ASN A 175 21.78 -1.74 -8.99
C ASN A 175 22.39 -2.78 -8.03
N THR A 176 22.46 -2.47 -6.73
CA THR A 176 22.91 -3.39 -5.67
C THR A 176 21.70 -3.95 -4.94
N ILE A 177 21.40 -5.23 -5.15
CA ILE A 177 20.21 -5.87 -4.60
C ILE A 177 20.15 -5.80 -3.07
N ASP A 178 21.28 -5.90 -2.39
CA ASP A 178 21.34 -5.89 -0.91
C ASP A 178 20.88 -4.58 -0.29
N ASP A 179 20.91 -3.46 -1.05
CA ASP A 179 20.46 -2.16 -0.58
C ASP A 179 18.93 -2.10 -0.46
N VAL A 180 18.21 -2.79 -1.37
CA VAL A 180 16.78 -2.56 -1.65
C VAL A 180 15.91 -3.80 -1.48
N ALA A 181 16.47 -5.00 -1.30
CA ALA A 181 15.70 -6.24 -1.33
C ALA A 181 16.00 -7.21 -0.18
N TRP A 182 14.95 -7.87 0.30
CA TRP A 182 15.04 -9.11 1.05
C TRP A 182 14.80 -10.29 0.09
N TYR A 183 15.84 -11.09 -0.14
CA TYR A 183 15.84 -12.20 -1.10
C TYR A 183 16.56 -13.43 -0.52
N ALA A 184 16.66 -14.54 -1.22
CA ALA A 184 17.13 -15.81 -0.69
C ALA A 184 18.49 -15.74 0.04
N SER A 185 19.41 -14.86 -0.41
CA SER A 185 20.76 -14.80 0.18
C SER A 185 20.83 -14.00 1.49
N ASN A 186 19.86 -13.10 1.77
CA ASN A 186 19.92 -12.21 2.94
C ASN A 186 18.67 -12.24 3.84
N SER A 187 17.60 -12.95 3.42
CA SER A 187 16.31 -12.97 4.13
C SER A 187 16.27 -13.91 5.35
N SER A 188 17.26 -14.77 5.54
CA SER A 188 17.20 -15.83 6.58
C SER A 188 15.97 -16.75 6.44
N SER A 189 15.48 -16.93 5.20
CA SER A 189 14.32 -17.78 4.86
C SER A 189 12.99 -17.34 5.49
N THR A 190 12.79 -16.03 5.68
CA THR A 190 11.56 -15.45 6.24
C THR A 190 11.27 -14.10 5.61
N THR A 191 10.04 -13.60 5.79
CA THR A 191 9.67 -12.19 5.51
C THR A 191 10.29 -11.26 6.56
N HIS A 192 10.46 -10.00 6.19
CA HIS A 192 10.99 -8.95 7.06
C HIS A 192 9.99 -7.80 7.18
N PRO A 193 10.07 -7.00 8.27
CA PRO A 193 9.29 -5.78 8.38
C PRO A 193 9.50 -4.89 7.16
N VAL A 194 8.42 -4.30 6.68
CA VAL A 194 8.49 -3.34 5.56
C VAL A 194 9.39 -2.15 5.89
N LYS A 195 9.96 -1.51 4.88
CA LYS A 195 10.82 -0.30 5.01
C LYS A 195 12.15 -0.52 5.72
N MET A 196 12.62 -1.76 5.81
CA MET A 196 13.94 -2.05 6.38
C MET A 196 15.09 -1.93 5.36
N LYS A 197 14.75 -1.81 4.08
CA LYS A 197 15.67 -1.55 2.97
C LYS A 197 15.46 -0.14 2.42
N ALA A 198 16.34 0.32 1.53
CA ALA A 198 16.20 1.64 0.92
C ALA A 198 14.99 1.70 -0.03
N PRO A 199 14.29 2.85 -0.10
CA PRO A 199 13.21 3.06 -1.05
C PRO A 199 13.74 3.36 -2.46
N ASN A 200 12.85 3.35 -3.43
CA ASN A 200 13.14 3.87 -4.76
C ASN A 200 12.96 5.41 -4.84
N GLU A 201 13.10 5.97 -6.04
CA GLU A 201 13.09 7.41 -6.32
C GLU A 201 11.75 8.10 -6.00
N LEU A 202 10.68 7.33 -5.84
CA LEU A 202 9.36 7.82 -5.41
C LEU A 202 9.13 7.68 -3.89
N GLY A 203 10.07 7.08 -3.16
CA GLY A 203 9.89 6.77 -1.74
C GLY A 203 9.05 5.51 -1.49
N ILE A 204 9.00 4.60 -2.46
CA ILE A 204 8.30 3.31 -2.37
C ILE A 204 9.30 2.23 -1.98
N TYR A 205 8.94 1.39 -1.01
CA TYR A 205 9.79 0.36 -0.43
C TYR A 205 9.40 -1.03 -0.91
N ASP A 206 10.34 -1.96 -0.83
CA ASP A 206 10.15 -3.40 -0.98
C ASP A 206 9.54 -3.84 -2.34
N MET A 207 9.71 -3.02 -3.41
CA MET A 207 9.29 -3.37 -4.77
C MET A 207 10.22 -4.44 -5.41
N SER A 208 11.30 -4.81 -4.72
CA SER A 208 12.19 -5.92 -5.05
C SER A 208 12.35 -6.79 -3.81
N GLY A 209 11.96 -8.08 -3.88
CA GLY A 209 12.06 -9.05 -2.78
C GLY A 209 10.88 -9.01 -1.81
N ASN A 210 11.10 -9.41 -0.57
CA ASN A 210 10.16 -9.62 0.53
C ASN A 210 9.00 -10.56 0.17
N VAL A 211 7.91 -10.11 -0.46
CA VAL A 211 6.88 -10.99 -1.01
C VAL A 211 6.53 -10.65 -2.45
N TRP A 212 6.17 -11.66 -3.23
CA TRP A 212 5.53 -11.46 -4.52
C TRP A 212 4.22 -10.69 -4.34
N GLU A 213 3.95 -9.75 -5.23
CA GLU A 213 2.77 -8.88 -5.16
C GLU A 213 1.79 -9.19 -6.29
N TRP A 214 0.54 -9.48 -5.92
CA TRP A 214 -0.55 -9.66 -6.86
C TRP A 214 -0.85 -8.36 -7.63
N CYS A 215 -0.98 -8.49 -8.96
CA CYS A 215 -1.53 -7.45 -9.83
C CYS A 215 -2.97 -7.79 -10.25
N SER A 216 -3.71 -6.79 -10.74
CA SER A 216 -5.08 -6.96 -11.21
C SER A 216 -5.19 -7.76 -12.50
N ASP A 217 -4.13 -7.75 -13.30
CA ASP A 217 -4.10 -8.25 -14.66
C ASP A 217 -4.16 -9.78 -14.73
N TRP A 218 -4.87 -10.29 -15.72
CA TRP A 218 -4.67 -11.65 -16.18
C TRP A 218 -3.31 -11.78 -16.86
N TRP A 219 -2.67 -12.92 -16.66
CA TRP A 219 -1.41 -13.22 -17.31
C TRP A 219 -1.57 -13.28 -18.84
N GLY A 220 -0.70 -12.57 -19.56
CA GLY A 220 -0.60 -12.57 -21.01
C GLY A 220 0.79 -12.15 -21.49
N GLY A 221 1.12 -12.50 -22.72
CA GLY A 221 2.34 -12.05 -23.39
C GLY A 221 2.28 -10.56 -23.72
N TYR A 222 3.43 -9.92 -23.73
CA TYR A 222 3.56 -8.54 -24.19
C TYR A 222 3.41 -8.44 -25.72
N THR A 223 2.99 -7.26 -26.18
CA THR A 223 2.96 -6.90 -27.60
C THR A 223 3.90 -5.74 -27.84
N SER A 224 4.42 -5.58 -29.06
CA SER A 224 5.31 -4.47 -29.40
C SER A 224 4.60 -3.12 -29.60
N SER A 225 3.27 -3.12 -29.60
CA SER A 225 2.47 -1.92 -29.79
C SER A 225 2.47 -1.04 -28.55
N ALA A 226 2.49 0.28 -28.73
CA ALA A 226 2.30 1.23 -27.65
C ALA A 226 0.89 1.08 -27.03
N GLN A 227 0.81 1.23 -25.70
CA GLN A 227 -0.42 1.07 -24.93
C GLN A 227 -0.67 2.28 -24.01
N THR A 228 -1.93 2.52 -23.68
CA THR A 228 -2.33 3.54 -22.72
C THR A 228 -3.20 2.88 -21.64
N ASP A 229 -2.82 3.07 -20.36
CA ASP A 229 -3.48 2.49 -19.19
C ASP A 229 -3.87 1.01 -19.37
N PRO A 230 -2.92 0.13 -19.77
CA PRO A 230 -3.25 -1.27 -20.01
C PRO A 230 -3.68 -1.98 -18.72
N THR A 231 -4.61 -2.93 -18.87
CA THR A 231 -5.16 -3.75 -17.79
C THR A 231 -4.97 -5.25 -18.04
N GLY A 232 -4.10 -5.61 -18.98
CA GLY A 232 -3.89 -6.97 -19.43
C GLY A 232 -5.04 -7.53 -20.27
N PRO A 233 -5.02 -8.85 -20.54
CA PRO A 233 -6.09 -9.54 -21.25
C PRO A 233 -7.43 -9.47 -20.49
N ASN A 234 -8.55 -9.46 -21.23
CA ASN A 234 -9.89 -9.44 -20.63
C ASN A 234 -10.24 -10.72 -19.86
N THR A 235 -9.61 -11.84 -20.19
CA THR A 235 -9.85 -13.15 -19.57
C THR A 235 -8.54 -13.91 -19.44
N GLY A 236 -8.50 -14.84 -18.48
CA GLY A 236 -7.34 -15.69 -18.24
C GLY A 236 -7.60 -16.72 -17.16
N SER A 237 -6.63 -17.57 -16.90
CA SER A 237 -6.65 -18.57 -15.82
C SER A 237 -5.68 -18.28 -14.68
N ARG A 238 -4.77 -17.31 -14.90
CA ARG A 238 -3.71 -16.96 -13.95
C ARG A 238 -3.59 -15.43 -13.85
N ARG A 239 -3.32 -14.94 -12.66
CA ARG A 239 -3.05 -13.51 -12.37
C ARG A 239 -1.55 -13.26 -12.30
N VAL A 240 -1.16 -12.03 -12.61
CA VAL A 240 0.23 -11.58 -12.60
C VAL A 240 0.74 -11.44 -11.17
N PHE A 241 1.98 -11.87 -10.96
CA PHE A 241 2.83 -11.59 -9.81
C PHE A 241 4.04 -10.74 -10.19
N ARG A 242 4.47 -9.86 -9.30
CA ARG A 242 5.64 -9.00 -9.52
C ARG A 242 6.52 -8.92 -8.26
N GLY A 243 7.81 -8.52 -8.46
CA GLY A 243 8.73 -8.10 -7.40
C GLY A 243 9.68 -9.18 -6.86
N GLY A 244 9.37 -10.45 -7.01
CA GLY A 244 10.15 -11.48 -6.32
C GLY A 244 9.77 -11.61 -4.85
N SER A 245 10.56 -12.35 -4.07
CA SER A 245 10.26 -12.58 -2.64
C SER A 245 11.51 -12.92 -1.84
N TRP A 246 11.36 -13.04 -0.52
CA TRP A 246 12.37 -13.52 0.41
C TRP A 246 13.01 -14.86 0.01
N TYR A 247 12.36 -15.65 -0.82
CA TYR A 247 12.82 -16.95 -1.31
C TYR A 247 13.39 -16.91 -2.74
N SER A 248 13.30 -15.78 -3.42
CA SER A 248 13.76 -15.60 -4.81
C SER A 248 15.28 -15.41 -4.89
N ILE A 249 15.89 -15.91 -5.94
CA ILE A 249 17.29 -15.56 -6.29
C ILE A 249 17.33 -14.12 -6.81
N ALA A 250 18.50 -13.50 -6.81
CA ALA A 250 18.68 -12.10 -7.19
C ALA A 250 18.04 -11.75 -8.56
N THR A 251 18.24 -12.60 -9.57
CA THR A 251 17.67 -12.38 -10.91
C THR A 251 16.15 -12.36 -10.94
N HIS A 252 15.47 -13.00 -9.98
CA HIS A 252 14.02 -13.00 -9.85
C HIS A 252 13.47 -11.84 -8.99
N SER A 253 14.34 -10.93 -8.55
CA SER A 253 13.95 -9.69 -7.87
C SER A 253 14.17 -8.45 -8.73
N ARG A 254 14.51 -8.61 -10.02
CA ARG A 254 14.64 -7.51 -11.00
C ARG A 254 13.26 -6.86 -11.22
N ILE A 255 13.25 -5.57 -11.53
CA ILE A 255 12.01 -4.81 -11.79
C ILE A 255 11.14 -5.46 -12.86
N THR A 256 11.75 -6.02 -13.91
CA THR A 256 11.04 -6.55 -15.08
C THR A 256 10.56 -7.99 -14.93
N ILE A 257 10.98 -8.69 -13.87
CA ILE A 257 10.56 -10.06 -13.61
C ILE A 257 9.05 -10.13 -13.47
N ARG A 258 8.49 -11.11 -14.14
CA ARG A 258 7.08 -11.46 -14.14
C ARG A 258 6.91 -12.91 -13.71
N ASP A 259 5.85 -13.19 -12.97
CA ASP A 259 5.40 -14.53 -12.69
C ASP A 259 3.86 -14.56 -12.65
N ASN A 260 3.27 -15.71 -12.51
CA ASN A 260 1.83 -15.86 -12.52
C ASN A 260 1.36 -17.02 -11.68
N CYS A 261 0.17 -16.89 -11.11
CA CYS A 261 -0.45 -17.96 -10.34
C CYS A 261 -1.97 -17.99 -10.52
N ALA A 262 -2.59 -19.13 -10.29
CA ALA A 262 -4.05 -19.23 -10.28
C ALA A 262 -4.62 -18.39 -9.12
N PRO A 263 -5.74 -17.65 -9.34
CA PRO A 263 -6.26 -16.67 -8.37
C PRO A 263 -6.72 -17.24 -7.04
N SER A 264 -6.87 -18.55 -6.93
CA SER A 264 -7.25 -19.24 -5.69
C SER A 264 -6.07 -19.80 -4.89
N ILE A 265 -4.84 -19.70 -5.42
CA ILE A 265 -3.65 -20.23 -4.75
C ILE A 265 -3.05 -19.16 -3.85
N SER A 266 -2.70 -19.53 -2.63
CA SER A 266 -1.96 -18.74 -1.68
C SER A 266 -0.58 -19.34 -1.40
N GLY A 267 0.37 -18.51 -0.99
CA GLY A 267 1.73 -18.96 -0.71
C GLY A 267 2.39 -18.10 0.38
N LYS A 268 3.35 -18.71 1.10
CA LYS A 268 4.13 -18.04 2.17
C LYS A 268 5.06 -16.93 1.67
N ASN A 269 5.05 -16.67 0.39
CA ASN A 269 5.86 -15.67 -0.32
C ASN A 269 5.01 -14.79 -1.23
N ALA A 270 3.69 -14.80 -1.05
CA ALA A 270 2.73 -14.06 -1.88
C ALA A 270 1.86 -13.16 -1.02
N GLY A 271 1.91 -11.88 -1.28
CA GLY A 271 1.17 -10.79 -0.65
C GLY A 271 0.58 -9.82 -1.66
N LEU A 272 0.37 -8.57 -1.24
CA LEU A 272 -0.21 -7.54 -2.11
C LEU A 272 0.29 -6.15 -1.74
N ARG A 273 0.15 -5.25 -2.70
CA ARG A 273 0.25 -3.79 -2.54
C ARG A 273 -1.03 -3.14 -3.06
N LEU A 274 -1.46 -2.05 -2.43
CA LEU A 274 -2.65 -1.31 -2.83
C LEU A 274 -2.34 -0.33 -3.96
N ALA A 275 -3.35 -0.05 -4.78
CA ALA A 275 -3.42 1.11 -5.68
C ALA A 275 -4.77 1.82 -5.55
N GLN A 276 -4.86 3.07 -6.04
CA GLN A 276 -6.08 3.87 -6.07
C GLN A 276 -6.11 4.71 -7.36
#